data_d13a6b90b97c6e07fe707eba84daf7c3
#
_entry.id   d13a6b90b97c6e07fe707eba84daf7c3
#
_cell.length_a   1.000
_cell.length_b   1.000
_cell.length_c   1.000
_cell.angle_alpha   90.00
_cell.angle_beta   90.00
_cell.angle_gamma   90.00
#
_symmetry.space_group_name_H-M   'P 1'
#
loop_
_entity.id
_entity.type
_entity.pdbx_description
1 polymer ?
#
loop_
_entity_poly.entity_id
_entity_poly.type
_entity_poly.pdbx_seq_one_letter_code
_entity_poly.pdbx_strand_id
1 'polypeptide(L)'
;MTFGMIGSGSWATALTKMLTDNKHIVNWWVRKEETIQHIKEKGFNPNYLSAAKFDTSLLVISSDIKEVIKNSDTLVVAVPSAYAAAAFEKLEAKDWE
;
A
#
# COMPACT_ATOMS: atom_id res chain seq x y z
N MET A 1 1.24 14.03 7.40
CA MET A 1 0.11 13.09 7.36
C MET A 1 0.55 11.76 6.75
N THR A 2 0.11 10.67 7.33
CA THR A 2 0.48 9.33 6.89
C THR A 2 -0.71 8.66 6.23
N PHE A 3 -0.53 8.20 5.00
CA PHE A 3 -1.57 7.52 4.24
C PHE A 3 -1.36 6.01 4.28
N GLY A 4 -2.45 5.27 4.44
CA GLY A 4 -2.44 3.82 4.28
C GLY A 4 -3.01 3.48 2.92
N MET A 5 -2.23 2.78 2.09
CA MET A 5 -2.67 2.36 0.77
C MET A 5 -2.95 0.87 0.79
N ILE A 6 -4.18 0.49 0.53
CA ILE A 6 -4.61 -0.90 0.51
C ILE A 6 -4.72 -1.36 -0.94
N GLY A 7 -3.81 -2.23 -1.34
CA GLY A 7 -3.76 -2.79 -2.68
C GLY A 7 -2.46 -2.49 -3.40
N SER A 8 -2.16 -3.26 -4.44
CA SER A 8 -0.92 -3.14 -5.21
C SER A 8 -1.14 -3.18 -6.72
N GLY A 9 -2.36 -2.96 -7.17
CA GLY A 9 -2.70 -2.88 -8.58
C GLY A 9 -2.29 -1.54 -9.18
N SER A 10 -2.71 -1.28 -10.42
CA SER A 10 -2.33 -0.07 -11.15
C SER A 10 -2.78 1.22 -10.45
N TRP A 11 -4.00 1.23 -9.91
CA TRP A 11 -4.52 2.40 -9.19
C TRP A 11 -3.75 2.68 -7.92
N ALA A 12 -3.57 1.64 -7.09
CA ALA A 12 -2.83 1.79 -5.83
C ALA A 12 -1.40 2.26 -6.10
N THR A 13 -0.75 1.70 -7.11
CA THR A 13 0.63 2.06 -7.48
C THR A 13 0.71 3.52 -7.93
N ALA A 14 -0.21 3.96 -8.79
CA ALA A 14 -0.23 5.34 -9.28
C ALA A 14 -0.48 6.34 -8.15
N LEU A 15 -1.45 6.06 -7.26
CA LEU A 15 -1.75 6.93 -6.12
C LEU A 15 -0.58 6.99 -5.13
N THR A 16 0.06 5.85 -4.87
CA THR A 16 1.23 5.79 -3.99
C THR A 16 2.37 6.64 -4.55
N LYS A 17 2.62 6.54 -5.87
CA LYS A 17 3.63 7.36 -6.53
C LYS A 17 3.34 8.85 -6.37
N MET A 18 2.10 9.25 -6.60
CA MET A 18 1.68 10.64 -6.46
C MET A 18 1.88 11.15 -5.03
N LEU A 19 1.51 10.35 -4.03
CA LEU A 19 1.66 10.74 -2.62
C LEU A 19 3.12 10.87 -2.21
N THR A 20 3.97 9.93 -2.61
CA THR A 20 5.40 9.99 -2.28
C THR A 20 6.11 11.13 -3.02
N ASP A 21 5.70 11.43 -4.25
CA ASP A 21 6.23 12.58 -4.98
C ASP A 21 5.88 13.91 -4.28
N ASN A 22 4.79 13.93 -3.53
CA ASN A 22 4.39 15.08 -2.73
C ASN A 22 4.91 14.99 -1.28
N LYS A 23 5.89 14.12 -1.02
CA LYS A 23 6.58 13.96 0.25
C LYS A 23 5.71 13.46 1.40
N HIS A 24 4.64 12.75 1.10
CA HIS A 24 3.85 12.07 2.11
C HIS A 24 4.39 10.67 2.38
N ILE A 25 4.32 10.25 3.65
CA ILE A 25 4.66 8.88 4.02
C ILE A 25 3.45 7.99 3.70
N VAL A 26 3.71 6.87 3.05
CA VAL A 26 2.67 5.89 2.69
C VAL A 26 2.97 4.55 3.35
N ASN A 27 2.03 4.08 4.15
CA ASN A 27 1.99 2.71 4.63
C ASN A 27 1.26 1.90 3.57
N TRP A 28 1.98 1.06 2.86
CA TRP A 28 1.45 0.37 1.70
C TRP A 28 1.25 -1.11 2.01
N TRP A 29 -0.01 -1.56 1.92
CA TRP A 29 -0.31 -2.97 2.05
C TRP A 29 -0.16 -3.64 0.69
N VAL A 30 0.79 -4.57 0.60
CA VAL A 30 1.05 -5.36 -0.60
C VAL A 30 0.93 -6.83 -0.20
N ARG A 31 0.04 -7.55 -0.86
CA ARG A 31 -0.31 -8.91 -0.47
C ARG A 31 0.82 -9.92 -0.64
N LYS A 32 1.64 -9.77 -1.69
CA LYS A 32 2.69 -10.73 -2.02
C LYS A 32 4.06 -10.27 -1.53
N GLU A 33 4.71 -11.12 -0.73
CA GLU A 33 6.04 -10.83 -0.20
C GLU A 33 7.08 -10.60 -1.30
N GLU A 34 7.02 -11.35 -2.39
CA GLU A 34 7.95 -11.17 -3.51
C GLU A 34 7.82 -9.81 -4.16
N THR A 35 6.59 -9.27 -4.24
CA THR A 35 6.36 -7.92 -4.74
C THR A 35 6.94 -6.89 -3.78
N ILE A 36 6.76 -7.10 -2.47
CA ILE A 36 7.32 -6.23 -1.44
C ILE A 36 8.84 -6.16 -1.56
N GLN A 37 9.50 -7.31 -1.67
CA GLN A 37 10.95 -7.39 -1.81
C GLN A 37 11.43 -6.66 -3.06
N HIS A 38 10.73 -6.84 -4.18
CA HIS A 38 11.09 -6.17 -5.42
C HIS A 38 11.02 -4.65 -5.29
N ILE A 39 9.94 -4.13 -4.69
CA ILE A 39 9.78 -2.69 -4.49
C ILE A 39 10.88 -2.16 -3.58
N LYS A 40 11.20 -2.85 -2.49
CA LYS A 40 12.25 -2.43 -1.56
C LYS A 40 13.63 -2.42 -2.19
N GLU A 41 13.93 -3.40 -3.03
CA GLU A 41 15.25 -3.54 -3.67
C GLU A 41 15.41 -2.66 -4.91
N LYS A 42 14.38 -2.56 -5.73
CA LYS A 42 14.44 -1.91 -7.04
C LYS A 42 13.76 -0.55 -7.10
N GLY A 43 12.89 -0.26 -6.14
CA GLY A 43 12.19 1.02 -6.08
C GLY A 43 11.01 1.15 -7.02
N PHE A 44 10.49 0.06 -7.58
CA PHE A 44 9.31 0.09 -8.43
C PHE A 44 8.49 -1.21 -8.33
N ASN A 45 7.21 -1.11 -8.67
CA ASN A 45 6.32 -2.27 -8.68
C ASN A 45 6.56 -3.07 -9.98
N PRO A 46 6.93 -4.36 -9.90
CA PRO A 46 7.26 -5.13 -11.10
C PRO A 46 6.08 -5.38 -12.03
N ASN A 47 4.86 -5.29 -11.52
CA ASN A 47 3.65 -5.61 -12.27
C ASN A 47 2.94 -4.38 -12.83
N TYR A 48 3.15 -3.22 -12.24
CA TYR A 48 2.44 -1.98 -12.60
C TYR A 48 3.37 -0.79 -12.54
N LEU A 49 3.36 0.04 -13.58
CA LEU A 49 4.16 1.26 -13.63
C LEU A 49 5.64 1.01 -13.34
N SER A 50 6.21 -0.01 -13.99
CA SER A 50 7.60 -0.41 -13.73
C SER A 50 8.64 0.68 -14.02
N ALA A 51 8.28 1.69 -14.81
CA ALA A 51 9.14 2.84 -15.07
C ALA A 51 9.06 3.91 -13.97
N ALA A 52 8.07 3.83 -13.08
CA ALA A 52 7.88 4.81 -12.02
C ALA A 52 8.59 4.34 -10.75
N LYS A 53 9.70 4.99 -10.41
CA LYS A 53 10.45 4.69 -9.19
C LYS A 53 9.91 5.51 -8.03
N PHE A 54 9.84 4.86 -6.86
CA PHE A 54 9.40 5.48 -5.63
C PHE A 54 10.57 5.95 -4.79
N ASP A 55 10.36 6.99 -4.00
CA ASP A 55 11.25 7.33 -2.92
C ASP A 55 10.95 6.35 -1.77
N THR A 56 11.73 5.28 -1.68
CA THR A 56 11.50 4.22 -0.71
C THR A 56 11.66 4.66 0.74
N SER A 57 12.31 5.80 0.98
CA SER A 57 12.39 6.38 2.33
C SER A 57 11.04 6.84 2.85
N LEU A 58 10.07 7.06 1.96
CA LEU A 58 8.70 7.47 2.31
C LEU A 58 7.72 6.28 2.32
N LEU A 59 8.20 5.07 2.06
CA LEU A 59 7.36 3.87 2.02
C LEU A 59 7.59 2.98 3.23
N VAL A 60 6.49 2.56 3.86
CA VAL A 60 6.48 1.47 4.83
C VAL A 60 5.59 0.39 4.24
N ILE A 61 6.18 -0.68 3.75
CA ILE A 61 5.47 -1.72 3.02
C ILE A 61 5.28 -2.94 3.91
N SER A 62 4.06 -3.45 3.97
CA SER A 62 3.74 -4.60 4.81
C SER A 62 2.68 -5.47 4.13
N SER A 63 2.74 -6.76 4.39
CA SER A 63 1.68 -7.71 4.02
C SER A 63 0.64 -7.86 5.14
N ASP A 64 0.84 -7.20 6.27
CA ASP A 64 -0.10 -7.22 7.39
C ASP A 64 -1.02 -5.99 7.30
N ILE A 65 -2.26 -6.20 6.85
CA ILE A 65 -3.23 -5.13 6.68
C ILE A 65 -3.58 -4.43 8.01
N LYS A 66 -3.55 -5.15 9.12
CA LYS A 66 -3.83 -4.57 10.44
C LYS A 66 -2.79 -3.53 10.82
N GLU A 67 -1.52 -3.80 10.55
CA GLU A 67 -0.44 -2.83 10.80
C GLU A 67 -0.60 -1.58 9.95
N VAL A 68 -0.96 -1.75 8.68
CA VAL A 68 -1.15 -0.62 7.78
C VAL A 68 -2.28 0.27 8.29
N ILE A 69 -3.41 -0.31 8.66
CA ILE A 69 -4.55 0.44 9.19
C ILE A 69 -4.19 1.16 10.48
N LYS A 70 -3.54 0.45 11.40
CA LYS A 70 -3.17 0.99 12.72
C LYS A 70 -2.25 2.21 12.63
N ASN A 71 -1.32 2.19 11.69
CA ASN A 71 -0.28 3.21 11.58
C ASN A 71 -0.62 4.33 10.59
N SER A 72 -1.85 4.37 10.07
CA SER A 72 -2.24 5.34 9.05
C SER A 72 -3.29 6.30 9.58
N ASP A 73 -3.17 7.57 9.20
CA ASP A 73 -4.15 8.61 9.52
C ASP A 73 -5.35 8.56 8.57
N THR A 74 -5.08 8.25 7.30
CA THR A 74 -6.09 8.18 6.25
C THR A 74 -5.85 6.91 5.45
N LEU A 75 -6.91 6.17 5.17
CA LEU A 75 -6.85 4.95 4.35
C LEU A 75 -7.37 5.20 2.96
N VAL A 76 -6.66 4.70 1.97
CA VAL A 76 -7.10 4.67 0.58
C VAL A 76 -7.22 3.20 0.18
N VAL A 77 -8.44 2.79 -0.14
CA VAL A 77 -8.71 1.40 -0.55
C VAL A 77 -8.79 1.36 -2.07
N ALA A 78 -7.76 0.83 -2.69
CA ALA A 78 -7.61 0.80 -4.14
C ALA A 78 -7.48 -0.64 -4.65
N VAL A 79 -8.46 -1.46 -4.32
CA VAL A 79 -8.56 -2.85 -4.77
C VAL A 79 -9.92 -3.07 -5.42
N PRO A 80 -10.04 -4.02 -6.37
CA PRO A 80 -11.34 -4.41 -6.90
C PRO A 80 -12.26 -4.87 -5.76
N SER A 81 -13.56 -4.57 -5.85
CA SER A 81 -14.51 -4.85 -4.77
C SER A 81 -14.51 -6.31 -4.31
N ALA A 82 -14.32 -7.25 -5.23
CA ALA A 82 -14.25 -8.67 -4.88
C ALA A 82 -13.06 -8.99 -3.97
N TYR A 83 -11.95 -8.28 -4.12
CA TYR A 83 -10.77 -8.48 -3.28
C TYR A 83 -10.83 -7.67 -1.99
N ALA A 84 -11.53 -6.55 -2.00
CA ALA A 84 -11.70 -5.73 -0.81
C ALA A 84 -12.40 -6.53 0.30
N ALA A 85 -13.48 -7.24 -0.04
CA ALA A 85 -14.18 -8.07 0.92
C ALA A 85 -13.27 -9.13 1.54
N ALA A 86 -12.48 -9.82 0.72
CA ALA A 86 -11.55 -10.84 1.20
C ALA A 86 -10.44 -10.25 2.07
N ALA A 87 -9.93 -9.07 1.72
CA ALA A 87 -8.88 -8.41 2.49
C ALA A 87 -9.36 -7.98 3.87
N PHE A 88 -10.60 -7.48 3.97
CA PHE A 88 -11.14 -6.97 5.22
C PHE A 88 -11.84 -8.03 6.08
N GLU A 89 -12.08 -9.20 5.54
CA GLU A 89 -12.75 -10.31 6.24
C GLU A 89 -12.03 -10.73 7.52
N LYS A 90 -10.72 -10.59 7.56
CA LYS A 90 -9.90 -10.95 8.72
C LYS A 90 -9.84 -9.87 9.78
N LEU A 91 -10.42 -8.71 9.52
CA LEU A 91 -10.38 -7.59 10.47
C LEU A 91 -11.51 -7.69 11.47
N GLU A 92 -11.22 -7.32 12.70
CA GLU A 92 -12.21 -7.20 13.76
C GLU A 92 -12.65 -5.75 13.90
N ALA A 93 -13.82 -5.53 14.53
CA ALA A 93 -14.36 -4.18 14.73
C ALA A 93 -13.33 -3.22 15.36
N LYS A 94 -12.53 -3.71 16.29
CA LYS A 94 -11.51 -2.90 17.00
C LYS A 94 -10.40 -2.37 16.08
N ASP A 95 -10.18 -3.02 14.93
CA ASP A 95 -9.13 -2.60 14.00
C ASP A 95 -9.51 -1.33 13.22
N TRP A 96 -10.78 -0.94 13.28
CA TRP A 96 -11.28 0.25 12.59
C TRP A 96 -11.41 1.48 13.50
N GLU A 97 -11.15 1.33 14.76
CA GLU A 97 -11.29 2.40 15.75
C GLU A 97 -10.04 3.26 15.91
#